data_f5dcab90b6268bad90a16912e79cecec
#
_entry.id   f5dcab90b6268bad90a16912e79cecec
#
_cell.length_a   1.000
_cell.length_b   1.000
_cell.length_c   1.000
_cell.angle_alpha   90.00
_cell.angle_beta   90.00
_cell.angle_gamma   90.00
#
_symmetry.space_group_name_H-M   'P 1'
#
loop_
_entity.id
_entity.type
_entity.pdbx_description
1 polymer ?
#
loop_
_entity_poly.entity_id
_entity_poly.type
_entity_poly.pdbx_seq_one_letter_code
_entity_poly.pdbx_strand_id
1 'polypeptide(L)'
;MTTAHPDYARLAARISVSNLHKNTKKTFSEVMHDLYTYVNPRTGKYAPLLSDEVYKVISENKDKLDSTIIYNRDFGYDYFGFKTLERSYLLKMNGEISERTQQMLMRVSVGIHKDDLESVVKTYNMLSEGWFTHATPTLFNAGTPKPQMSSCFLLTMKEDSISGIYDTLK
;
A
#
# COMPACT_ATOMS: atom_id res chain seq x y z
N MET A 1 29.53 -6.81 -4.35
CA MET A 1 29.64 -5.74 -5.36
C MET A 1 29.44 -4.34 -4.78
N THR A 2 28.46 -4.11 -3.90
CA THR A 2 28.26 -2.79 -3.24
C THR A 2 29.45 -2.30 -2.42
N THR A 3 30.30 -3.20 -1.94
CA THR A 3 31.56 -2.90 -1.23
C THR A 3 32.65 -2.37 -2.15
N ALA A 4 32.53 -2.58 -3.47
CA ALA A 4 33.53 -2.13 -4.43
C ALA A 4 33.32 -0.66 -4.85
N HIS A 5 32.05 -0.22 -4.98
CA HIS A 5 31.69 1.16 -5.33
C HIS A 5 30.26 1.49 -4.91
N PRO A 6 29.97 2.68 -4.36
CA PRO A 6 28.62 3.08 -3.93
C PRO A 6 27.56 3.00 -5.04
N ASP A 7 27.92 3.29 -6.29
CA ASP A 7 27.01 3.29 -7.43
C ASP A 7 26.42 1.90 -7.74
N TYR A 8 27.08 0.82 -7.29
CA TYR A 8 26.50 -0.53 -7.44
C TYR A 8 25.22 -0.73 -6.62
N ALA A 9 25.08 0.00 -5.49
CA ALA A 9 23.83 -0.01 -4.73
C ALA A 9 22.70 0.63 -5.53
N ARG A 10 22.96 1.74 -6.21
CA ARG A 10 22.00 2.43 -7.09
C ARG A 10 21.64 1.57 -8.30
N LEU A 11 22.62 0.93 -8.92
CA LEU A 11 22.38 0.01 -10.04
C LEU A 11 21.52 -1.16 -9.60
N ALA A 12 21.81 -1.77 -8.45
CA ALA A 12 21.00 -2.88 -7.90
C ALA A 12 19.56 -2.47 -7.62
N ALA A 13 19.34 -1.26 -7.07
CA ALA A 13 18.02 -0.69 -6.87
C ALA A 13 17.27 -0.56 -8.21
N ARG A 14 17.89 0.05 -9.22
CA ARG A 14 17.27 0.24 -10.55
C ARG A 14 16.92 -1.08 -11.22
N ILE A 15 17.77 -2.10 -11.13
CA ILE A 15 17.49 -3.44 -11.64
C ILE A 15 16.29 -4.05 -10.92
N SER A 16 16.23 -3.93 -9.59
CA SER A 16 15.12 -4.47 -8.79
C SER A 16 13.80 -3.79 -9.12
N VAL A 17 13.77 -2.45 -9.24
CA VAL A 17 12.60 -1.68 -9.68
C VAL A 17 12.16 -2.11 -11.08
N SER A 18 13.10 -2.23 -12.02
CA SER A 18 12.79 -2.66 -13.40
C SER A 18 12.19 -4.06 -13.44
N ASN A 19 12.69 -4.98 -12.59
CA ASN A 19 12.13 -6.33 -12.49
C ASN A 19 10.71 -6.32 -11.91
N LEU A 20 10.45 -5.53 -10.87
CA LEU A 20 9.09 -5.37 -10.35
C LEU A 20 8.15 -4.82 -11.43
N HIS A 21 8.58 -3.79 -12.16
CA HIS A 21 7.78 -3.19 -13.23
C HIS A 21 7.48 -4.14 -14.39
N LYS A 22 8.41 -5.07 -14.71
CA LYS A 22 8.17 -6.10 -15.72
C LYS A 22 7.15 -7.16 -15.29
N ASN A 23 7.13 -7.47 -14.00
CA ASN A 23 6.29 -8.53 -13.44
C ASN A 23 4.92 -8.04 -12.94
N THR A 24 4.65 -6.73 -13.03
CA THR A 24 3.41 -6.11 -12.53
C THR A 24 2.73 -5.26 -13.58
N LYS A 25 1.40 -5.20 -13.52
CA LYS A 25 0.63 -4.33 -14.40
C LYS A 25 0.98 -2.85 -14.18
N LYS A 26 0.94 -2.08 -15.27
CA LYS A 26 1.24 -0.65 -15.23
C LYS A 26 0.06 0.20 -14.77
N THR A 27 -1.14 -0.14 -15.20
CA THR A 27 -2.35 0.66 -14.95
C THR A 27 -2.82 0.46 -13.51
N PHE A 28 -2.92 1.55 -12.75
CA PHE A 28 -3.33 1.49 -11.35
C PHE A 28 -4.75 0.95 -11.18
N SER A 29 -5.70 1.48 -11.95
CA SER A 29 -7.10 1.05 -11.87
C SER A 29 -7.30 -0.42 -12.18
N GLU A 30 -6.53 -1.01 -13.11
CA GLU A 30 -6.56 -2.44 -13.41
C GLU A 30 -6.03 -3.28 -12.24
N VAL A 31 -4.93 -2.85 -11.62
CA VAL A 31 -4.38 -3.55 -10.44
C VAL A 31 -5.37 -3.51 -9.29
N MET A 32 -6.01 -2.36 -9.05
CA MET A 32 -7.02 -2.23 -8.00
C MET A 32 -8.26 -3.07 -8.28
N HIS A 33 -8.65 -3.22 -9.55
CA HIS A 33 -9.71 -4.15 -9.96
C HIS A 33 -9.35 -5.60 -9.64
N ASP A 34 -8.14 -6.05 -9.99
CA ASP A 34 -7.68 -7.40 -9.69
C ASP A 34 -7.67 -7.67 -8.18
N LEU A 35 -7.18 -6.70 -7.38
CA LEU A 35 -7.16 -6.80 -5.91
C LEU A 35 -8.57 -6.86 -5.32
N TYR A 36 -9.51 -6.12 -5.88
CA TYR A 36 -10.91 -6.11 -5.45
C TYR A 36 -11.64 -7.39 -5.82
N THR A 37 -11.43 -7.92 -7.02
CA THR A 37 -12.11 -9.13 -7.51
C THR A 37 -11.40 -10.43 -7.10
N TYR A 38 -10.40 -10.35 -6.24
CA TYR A 38 -9.58 -11.48 -5.85
C TYR A 38 -10.40 -12.62 -5.20
N VAL A 39 -10.17 -13.83 -5.69
CA VAL A 39 -10.73 -15.06 -5.14
C VAL A 39 -9.57 -15.90 -4.57
N ASN A 40 -9.67 -16.30 -3.33
CA ASN A 40 -8.66 -17.13 -2.69
C ASN A 40 -8.64 -18.53 -3.34
N PRO A 41 -7.55 -18.96 -4.00
CA PRO A 41 -7.51 -20.21 -4.75
C PRO A 41 -7.61 -21.47 -3.86
N ARG A 42 -7.25 -21.36 -2.58
CA ARG A 42 -7.35 -22.49 -1.64
C ARG A 42 -8.77 -22.76 -1.18
N THR A 43 -9.58 -21.71 -1.04
CA THR A 43 -10.93 -21.81 -0.48
C THR A 43 -12.01 -21.63 -1.53
N GLY A 44 -11.68 -21.13 -2.72
CA GLY A 44 -12.63 -20.72 -3.77
C GLY A 44 -13.53 -19.57 -3.37
N LYS A 45 -13.25 -18.89 -2.24
CA LYS A 45 -14.09 -17.81 -1.73
C LYS A 45 -13.59 -16.45 -2.19
N TYR A 46 -14.54 -15.56 -2.45
CA TYR A 46 -14.26 -14.14 -2.67
C TYR A 46 -13.57 -13.54 -1.44
N ALA A 47 -12.42 -12.91 -1.64
CA ALA A 47 -11.57 -12.39 -0.57
C ALA A 47 -10.90 -11.08 -1.02
N PRO A 48 -11.69 -10.00 -1.18
CA PRO A 48 -11.19 -8.73 -1.69
C PRO A 48 -10.10 -8.16 -0.80
N LEU A 49 -9.07 -7.61 -1.42
CA LEU A 49 -7.97 -6.91 -0.73
C LEU A 49 -8.20 -5.40 -0.65
N LEU A 50 -9.24 -4.89 -1.31
CA LEU A 50 -9.72 -3.51 -1.22
C LEU A 50 -11.13 -3.46 -0.64
N SER A 51 -11.43 -2.37 0.08
CA SER A 51 -12.79 -2.09 0.54
C SER A 51 -13.68 -1.62 -0.62
N ASP A 52 -14.99 -1.89 -0.50
CA ASP A 52 -16.00 -1.48 -1.50
C ASP A 52 -15.97 0.04 -1.75
N GLU A 53 -15.86 0.80 -0.67
CA GLU A 53 -15.80 2.26 -0.72
C GLU A 53 -14.60 2.78 -1.53
N VAL A 54 -13.40 2.28 -1.23
CA VAL A 54 -12.17 2.68 -1.94
C VAL A 54 -12.21 2.23 -3.40
N TYR A 55 -12.67 1.01 -3.67
CA TYR A 55 -12.79 0.54 -5.04
C TYR A 55 -13.78 1.37 -5.85
N LYS A 56 -14.92 1.80 -5.27
CA LYS A 56 -15.87 2.70 -5.91
C LYS A 56 -15.23 4.01 -6.30
N VAL A 57 -14.54 4.69 -5.36
CA VAL A 57 -13.85 5.96 -5.63
C VAL A 57 -12.84 5.81 -6.77
N ILE A 58 -12.04 4.73 -6.76
CA ILE A 58 -11.04 4.47 -7.80
C ILE A 58 -11.72 4.25 -9.16
N SER A 59 -12.80 3.47 -9.21
CA SER A 59 -13.50 3.15 -10.45
C SER A 59 -14.15 4.38 -11.09
N GLU A 60 -14.72 5.27 -10.27
CA GLU A 60 -15.35 6.51 -10.73
C GLU A 60 -14.31 7.56 -11.21
N ASN A 61 -13.07 7.48 -10.74
CA ASN A 61 -12.01 8.47 -11.00
C ASN A 61 -10.77 7.87 -11.65
N LYS A 62 -10.89 6.72 -12.31
CA LYS A 62 -9.76 5.94 -12.84
C LYS A 62 -8.80 6.76 -13.72
N ASP A 63 -9.32 7.52 -14.68
CA ASP A 63 -8.49 8.25 -15.64
C ASP A 63 -7.63 9.32 -14.96
N LYS A 64 -8.20 10.02 -13.97
CA LYS A 64 -7.49 11.02 -13.17
C LYS A 64 -6.42 10.38 -12.30
N LEU A 65 -6.74 9.29 -11.60
CA LEU A 65 -5.80 8.61 -10.71
C LEU A 65 -4.68 7.94 -11.50
N ASP A 66 -5.00 7.24 -12.60
CA ASP A 66 -4.02 6.59 -13.47
C ASP A 66 -3.03 7.59 -14.09
N SER A 67 -3.52 8.77 -14.52
CA SER A 67 -2.68 9.83 -15.10
C SER A 67 -1.83 10.57 -14.07
N THR A 68 -2.23 10.57 -12.79
CA THR A 68 -1.50 11.25 -11.73
C THR A 68 -0.23 10.49 -11.32
N ILE A 69 -0.17 9.17 -11.50
CA ILE A 69 0.92 8.34 -11.01
C ILE A 69 2.19 8.52 -11.84
N ILE A 70 3.30 8.84 -11.15
CA ILE A 70 4.62 9.06 -11.77
C ILE A 70 5.53 7.88 -11.41
N TYR A 71 5.48 6.80 -12.20
CA TYR A 71 6.24 5.57 -11.97
C TYR A 71 7.77 5.76 -11.94
N ASN A 72 8.28 6.81 -12.59
CA ASN A 72 9.72 7.07 -12.60
C ASN A 72 10.27 7.40 -11.21
N ARG A 73 9.43 7.82 -10.27
CA ARG A 73 9.81 8.10 -8.88
C ARG A 73 10.26 6.83 -8.12
N ASP A 74 9.85 5.63 -8.56
CA ASP A 74 10.34 4.36 -7.99
C ASP A 74 11.86 4.21 -8.10
N PHE A 75 12.48 4.81 -9.11
CA PHE A 75 13.93 4.78 -9.31
C PHE A 75 14.72 5.69 -8.36
N GLY A 76 14.03 6.46 -7.52
CA GLY A 76 14.61 7.29 -6.45
C GLY A 76 14.94 6.52 -5.17
N TYR A 77 14.38 5.32 -4.98
CA TYR A 77 14.69 4.49 -3.81
C TYR A 77 16.10 3.91 -3.89
N ASP A 78 16.76 3.77 -2.73
CA ASP A 78 17.92 2.91 -2.61
C ASP A 78 17.52 1.42 -2.60
N TYR A 79 18.53 0.54 -2.69
CA TYR A 79 18.27 -0.91 -2.76
C TYR A 79 17.58 -1.44 -1.50
N PHE A 80 18.03 -0.98 -0.32
CA PHE A 80 17.49 -1.45 0.95
C PHE A 80 16.03 -1.00 1.15
N GLY A 81 15.76 0.28 0.91
CA GLY A 81 14.42 0.85 1.02
C GLY A 81 13.44 0.19 0.05
N PHE A 82 13.85 0.05 -1.22
CA PHE A 82 13.02 -0.62 -2.22
C PHE A 82 12.73 -2.09 -1.85
N LYS A 83 13.75 -2.85 -1.44
CA LYS A 83 13.56 -4.25 -1.03
C LYS A 83 12.70 -4.40 0.22
N THR A 84 12.74 -3.45 1.12
CA THR A 84 11.86 -3.41 2.29
C THR A 84 10.40 -3.23 1.86
N LEU A 85 10.12 -2.28 0.96
CA LEU A 85 8.79 -2.07 0.41
C LEU A 85 8.30 -3.32 -0.34
N GLU A 86 9.10 -3.86 -1.24
CA GLU A 86 8.78 -5.03 -2.05
C GLU A 86 8.43 -6.26 -1.19
N ARG A 87 9.23 -6.53 -0.14
CA ARG A 87 9.06 -7.73 0.69
C ARG A 87 7.88 -7.61 1.65
N SER A 88 7.68 -6.43 2.25
CA SER A 88 6.86 -6.27 3.44
C SER A 88 5.61 -5.42 3.24
N TYR A 89 5.54 -4.54 2.24
CA TYR A 89 4.47 -3.54 2.14
C TYR A 89 3.56 -3.68 0.94
N LEU A 90 4.08 -4.15 -0.20
CA LEU A 90 3.27 -4.30 -1.40
C LEU A 90 2.28 -5.46 -1.26
N LEU A 91 1.02 -5.23 -1.67
CA LEU A 91 -0.01 -6.25 -1.65
C LEU A 91 0.31 -7.39 -2.61
N LYS A 92 -0.05 -8.59 -2.18
CA LYS A 92 0.25 -9.84 -2.90
C LYS A 92 -1.03 -10.63 -3.16
N MET A 93 -1.13 -11.16 -4.36
CA MET A 93 -2.12 -12.19 -4.71
C MET A 93 -1.40 -13.51 -4.94
N ASN A 94 -1.86 -14.59 -4.32
CA ASN A 94 -1.25 -15.93 -4.46
C ASN A 94 0.24 -16.01 -4.13
N GLY A 95 0.72 -15.12 -3.25
CA GLY A 95 2.13 -15.03 -2.87
C GLY A 95 2.98 -14.17 -3.79
N GLU A 96 2.45 -13.70 -4.92
CA GLU A 96 3.14 -12.83 -5.86
C GLU A 96 2.73 -11.37 -5.68
N ILE A 97 3.69 -10.46 -5.85
CA ILE A 97 3.45 -9.02 -5.72
C ILE A 97 2.57 -8.55 -6.87
N SER A 98 1.51 -7.82 -6.54
CA SER A 98 0.52 -7.36 -7.50
C SER A 98 0.56 -5.87 -7.76
N GLU A 99 1.00 -5.07 -6.79
CA GLU A 99 1.07 -3.61 -6.94
C GLU A 99 2.52 -3.11 -6.99
N ARG A 100 2.75 -1.99 -7.67
CA ARG A 100 4.01 -1.24 -7.66
C ARG A 100 4.05 -0.29 -6.47
N THR A 101 5.23 0.23 -6.13
CA THR A 101 5.40 1.17 -5.01
C THR A 101 4.52 2.41 -5.18
N GLN A 102 4.50 3.03 -6.37
CA GLN A 102 3.65 4.20 -6.61
C GLN A 102 2.15 3.89 -6.53
N GLN A 103 1.75 2.68 -6.90
CA GLN A 103 0.36 2.23 -6.78
C GLN A 103 -0.03 2.03 -5.31
N MET A 104 0.87 1.49 -4.49
CA MET A 104 0.67 1.41 -3.04
C MET A 104 0.48 2.80 -2.44
N LEU A 105 1.32 3.78 -2.78
CA LEU A 105 1.21 5.15 -2.26
C LEU A 105 -0.12 5.80 -2.69
N MET A 106 -0.57 5.58 -3.92
CA MET A 106 -1.87 6.07 -4.39
C MET A 106 -3.02 5.37 -3.65
N ARG A 107 -2.97 4.04 -3.48
CA ARG A 107 -3.96 3.28 -2.70
C ARG A 107 -4.08 3.80 -1.27
N VAL A 108 -2.95 4.06 -0.63
CA VAL A 108 -2.90 4.64 0.73
C VAL A 108 -3.54 6.01 0.76
N SER A 109 -3.24 6.87 -0.20
CA SER A 109 -3.80 8.23 -0.29
C SER A 109 -5.32 8.20 -0.49
N VAL A 110 -5.83 7.33 -1.39
CA VAL A 110 -7.28 7.12 -1.57
C VAL A 110 -7.91 6.51 -0.30
N GLY A 111 -7.23 5.56 0.34
CA GLY A 111 -7.71 4.93 1.57
C GLY A 111 -7.90 5.90 2.73
N ILE A 112 -7.11 6.98 2.77
CA ILE A 112 -7.19 8.01 3.82
C ILE A 112 -8.25 9.07 3.47
N HIS A 113 -8.21 9.60 2.25
CA HIS A 113 -9.00 10.78 1.86
C HIS A 113 -10.28 10.46 1.10
N LYS A 114 -10.47 9.22 0.66
CA LYS A 114 -11.67 8.75 -0.04
C LYS A 114 -11.99 9.60 -1.28
N ASP A 115 -13.14 10.26 -1.27
CA ASP A 115 -13.70 11.09 -2.34
C ASP A 115 -13.08 12.49 -2.46
N ASP A 116 -12.31 12.93 -1.46
CA ASP A 116 -11.53 14.17 -1.55
C ASP A 116 -10.29 13.97 -2.45
N LEU A 117 -10.51 14.02 -3.75
CA LEU A 117 -9.47 13.79 -4.76
C LEU A 117 -8.34 14.83 -4.75
N GLU A 118 -8.59 16.04 -4.27
CA GLU A 118 -7.55 17.06 -4.15
C GLU A 118 -6.56 16.66 -3.08
N SER A 119 -7.04 16.26 -1.90
CA SER A 119 -6.22 15.76 -0.81
C SER A 119 -5.55 14.43 -1.17
N VAL A 120 -6.20 13.55 -1.94
CA VAL A 120 -5.60 12.31 -2.46
C VAL A 120 -4.36 12.62 -3.29
N VAL A 121 -4.48 13.49 -4.28
CA VAL A 121 -3.37 13.85 -5.18
C VAL A 121 -2.24 14.56 -4.42
N LYS A 122 -2.58 15.46 -3.51
CA LYS A 122 -1.62 16.17 -2.66
C LYS A 122 -0.82 15.18 -1.79
N THR A 123 -1.51 14.31 -1.07
CA THR A 123 -0.88 13.31 -0.20
C THR A 123 -0.03 12.32 -1.00
N TYR A 124 -0.53 11.83 -2.15
CA TYR A 124 0.25 10.99 -3.04
C TYR A 124 1.57 11.66 -3.46
N ASN A 125 1.52 12.93 -3.90
CA ASN A 125 2.72 13.64 -4.31
C ASN A 125 3.71 13.79 -3.16
N MET A 126 3.26 14.18 -1.98
CA MET A 126 4.13 14.33 -0.81
C MET A 126 4.79 13.02 -0.39
N LEU A 127 4.04 11.90 -0.37
CA LEU A 127 4.57 10.56 -0.10
C LEU A 127 5.56 10.12 -1.17
N SER A 128 5.18 10.30 -2.42
CA SER A 128 5.93 9.86 -3.60
C SER A 128 7.24 10.64 -3.80
N GLU A 129 7.28 11.90 -3.38
CA GLU A 129 8.48 12.75 -3.38
C GLU A 129 9.33 12.60 -2.12
N GLY A 130 8.88 11.82 -1.14
CA GLY A 130 9.65 11.53 0.08
C GLY A 130 9.63 12.62 1.13
N TRP A 131 8.64 13.53 1.13
CA TRP A 131 8.48 14.54 2.18
C TRP A 131 8.18 13.92 3.54
N PHE A 132 7.41 12.84 3.56
CA PHE A 132 7.14 12.02 4.74
C PHE A 132 6.71 10.61 4.31
N THR A 133 6.61 9.72 5.27
CA THR A 133 5.98 8.41 5.09
C THR A 133 5.06 8.10 6.25
N HIS A 134 4.04 7.29 6.01
CA HIS A 134 3.21 6.75 7.07
C HIS A 134 3.87 5.58 7.78
N ALA A 135 3.45 5.34 9.02
CA ALA A 135 3.83 4.14 9.76
C ALA A 135 3.27 2.87 9.11
N THR A 136 3.89 1.74 9.45
CA THR A 136 3.57 0.40 8.94
C THR A 136 2.07 0.08 8.91
N PRO A 137 1.27 0.30 9.96
CA PRO A 137 -0.15 -0.04 9.93
C PRO A 137 -0.93 0.69 8.84
N THR A 138 -0.62 1.97 8.62
CA THR A 138 -1.26 2.77 7.56
C THR A 138 -0.91 2.26 6.17
N LEU A 139 0.39 1.99 5.91
CA LEU A 139 0.85 1.50 4.61
C LEU A 139 0.24 0.14 4.24
N PHE A 140 0.07 -0.75 5.24
CA PHE A 140 -0.56 -2.05 5.01
C PHE A 140 -2.06 -1.97 4.81
N ASN A 141 -2.75 -1.21 5.66
CA ASN A 141 -4.20 -1.37 5.84
C ASN A 141 -5.02 -0.28 5.15
N ALA A 142 -4.43 0.86 4.78
CA ALA A 142 -5.19 1.91 4.12
C ALA A 142 -5.76 1.41 2.78
N GLY A 143 -7.06 1.57 2.62
CA GLY A 143 -7.82 1.10 1.46
C GLY A 143 -8.26 -0.36 1.52
N THR A 144 -7.88 -1.13 2.54
CA THR A 144 -8.30 -2.53 2.69
C THR A 144 -9.66 -2.64 3.40
N PRO A 145 -10.32 -3.82 3.39
CA PRO A 145 -11.62 -4.01 4.03
C PRO A 145 -11.63 -3.79 5.55
N LYS A 146 -10.46 -3.92 6.20
CA LYS A 146 -10.30 -3.68 7.64
C LYS A 146 -9.21 -2.64 7.85
N PRO A 147 -9.48 -1.34 7.65
CA PRO A 147 -8.48 -0.29 7.58
C PRO A 147 -8.02 0.16 8.97
N GLN A 148 -7.40 -0.73 9.73
CA GLN A 148 -6.82 -0.41 11.02
C GLN A 148 -5.45 0.25 10.82
N MET A 149 -5.42 1.58 10.88
CA MET A 149 -4.25 2.39 10.51
C MET A 149 -3.37 2.80 11.68
N SER A 150 -3.72 2.43 12.93
CA SER A 150 -2.92 2.69 14.12
C SER A 150 -2.33 1.40 14.68
N SER A 151 -1.11 1.47 15.25
CA SER A 151 -0.44 0.33 15.87
C SER A 151 -0.77 0.18 17.36
N CYS A 152 -1.23 1.25 18.00
CA CYS A 152 -1.50 1.30 19.44
C CYS A 152 -2.83 1.97 19.70
N PHE A 153 -3.55 1.45 20.69
CA PHE A 153 -4.82 1.98 21.17
C PHE A 153 -4.77 2.10 22.68
N LEU A 154 -5.26 3.21 23.20
CA LEU A 154 -5.42 3.41 24.63
C LEU A 154 -6.84 3.02 25.02
N LEU A 155 -6.94 2.06 25.95
CA LEU A 155 -8.21 1.62 26.52
C LEU A 155 -8.25 2.01 28.00
N THR A 156 -9.34 2.64 28.43
CA THR A 156 -9.58 2.89 29.85
C THR A 156 -10.07 1.61 30.49
N MET A 157 -9.31 1.10 31.46
CA MET A 157 -9.70 -0.06 32.26
C MET A 157 -10.91 0.29 33.13
N LYS A 158 -11.91 -0.60 33.19
CA LYS A 158 -13.12 -0.39 34.00
C LYS A 158 -12.84 -0.56 35.49
N GLU A 159 -12.34 -1.73 35.85
CA GLU A 159 -12.04 -2.08 37.25
C GLU A 159 -10.74 -2.89 37.31
N ASP A 160 -10.05 -2.82 38.48
CA ASP A 160 -8.90 -3.66 38.74
C ASP A 160 -9.35 -5.05 39.24
N SER A 161 -9.93 -5.80 38.30
CA SER A 161 -10.43 -7.16 38.51
C SER A 161 -10.36 -7.95 37.18
N ILE A 162 -10.37 -9.28 37.25
CA ILE A 162 -10.43 -10.16 36.08
C ILE A 162 -11.66 -9.82 35.25
N SER A 163 -12.82 -9.59 35.88
CA SER A 163 -14.04 -9.20 35.20
C SER A 163 -13.86 -7.86 34.45
N GLY A 164 -13.28 -6.85 35.13
CA GLY A 164 -13.02 -5.54 34.55
C GLY A 164 -12.08 -5.59 33.35
N ILE A 165 -11.06 -6.46 33.36
CA ILE A 165 -10.17 -6.68 32.23
C ILE A 165 -10.96 -7.23 31.03
N TYR A 166 -11.74 -8.29 31.22
CA TYR A 166 -12.55 -8.87 30.15
C TYR A 166 -13.64 -7.93 29.63
N ASP A 167 -14.24 -7.13 30.50
CA ASP A 167 -15.27 -6.15 30.11
C ASP A 167 -14.68 -4.96 29.34
N THR A 168 -13.40 -4.65 29.58
CA THR A 168 -12.66 -3.63 28.80
C THR A 168 -12.32 -4.12 27.39
N LEU A 169 -12.09 -5.44 27.23
CA LEU A 169 -11.71 -6.05 25.94
C LEU A 169 -12.89 -6.36 25.02
N LYS A 170 -14.13 -6.33 25.53
CA LYS A 170 -15.37 -6.53 24.73
C LYS A 170 -15.81 -5.27 24.03
#